data_eaf8f72c47f7dff353a5498d4a80e7fa
#
_entry.id   eaf8f72c47f7dff353a5498d4a80e7fa
#
_cell.length_a   1.000
_cell.length_b   1.000
_cell.length_c   1.000
_cell.angle_alpha   90.00
_cell.angle_beta   90.00
_cell.angle_gamma   90.00
#
_symmetry.space_group_name_H-M   'P 1'
#
loop_
_entity.id
_entity.type
_entity.pdbx_description
1 polymer ?
#
loop_
_entity_poly.entity_id
_entity_poly.type
_entity_poly.pdbx_seq_one_letter_code
_entity_poly.pdbx_strand_id
1 'polypeptide(L)'
;MKFNMEKSLKVFEQEFYERLSKGEISLEKIGTVPEVYIKSEQIQKQIGNFQKDLDAAKIYSEKANSKFLKLRKAKESEKIRHRRVQQDKQQLIKKIDEMKKTYKQDNETYKELSKKYGEVTVKSAIFDTQIGAMKLKIENLDEQIQKLKTALAESKTNQEKEENKDKSLLKEELKGNKIIQWTPFPIIPKEMASQINTNFPAVSQRMNVFKSFPGHLNGVTSIDFNPKKAIIGTASDDKTWKLWKFPTGELLMHGEGHKDWISCISFHPNGILLATCGGDAAIKLWNILEEKCVYTIIDHAEPVWKCKFHFGGDFMLTCCLDHTIRLYDLNNYKARMSYRAHLDSVNSINWVPMSNNFVSGSADKTCSLWDMRTNICVQTYYGHNNAINCCAVDPTGNVLASCDADGIVKFWDLRTVRELASIDECKQAANCLCFDRTGDQLAVGYDDSNIRLFKTGQKYETMFKGHDDAVLDLMYDPNNVLLISASADRTFKIWQ
;
A
#
# COMPACT_ATOMS: atom_id res chain seq x y z
N MET A 1 -5.19 24.58 -25.93
CA MET A 1 -4.99 25.13 -27.29
C MET A 1 -6.23 25.01 -28.19
N LYS A 2 -6.99 23.90 -28.22
CA LYS A 2 -8.20 23.75 -29.05
C LYS A 2 -9.28 24.84 -28.85
N PHE A 3 -9.53 25.25 -27.61
CA PHE A 3 -10.57 26.25 -27.31
C PHE A 3 -10.28 27.67 -27.83
N ASN A 4 -9.00 28.02 -27.95
CA ASN A 4 -8.61 29.34 -28.50
C ASN A 4 -8.66 29.40 -30.03
N MET A 5 -8.40 28.29 -30.72
CA MET A 5 -8.45 28.25 -32.18
C MET A 5 -9.89 28.27 -32.71
N GLU A 6 -10.84 27.56 -32.05
CA GLU A 6 -12.26 27.63 -32.47
C GLU A 6 -12.89 28.99 -32.18
N LYS A 7 -12.50 29.66 -31.09
CA LYS A 7 -12.91 31.04 -30.82
C LYS A 7 -12.33 32.00 -31.87
N SER A 8 -11.05 31.84 -32.19
CA SER A 8 -10.39 32.69 -33.20
C SER A 8 -10.99 32.48 -34.61
N LEU A 9 -11.37 31.27 -34.96
CA LEU A 9 -12.03 30.94 -36.21
C LEU A 9 -13.44 31.58 -36.28
N LYS A 10 -14.22 31.46 -35.22
CA LYS A 10 -15.56 32.09 -35.12
C LYS A 10 -15.50 33.61 -35.18
N VAL A 11 -14.53 34.19 -34.48
CA VAL A 11 -14.33 35.66 -34.53
C VAL A 11 -13.91 36.09 -35.95
N PHE A 12 -13.01 35.34 -36.63
CA PHE A 12 -12.63 35.62 -38.00
C PHE A 12 -13.80 35.44 -38.98
N GLU A 13 -14.61 34.39 -38.84
CA GLU A 13 -15.85 34.21 -39.61
C GLU A 13 -16.83 35.36 -39.44
N GLN A 14 -17.06 35.80 -38.16
CA GLN A 14 -17.93 36.93 -37.84
C GLN A 14 -17.37 38.22 -38.46
N GLU A 15 -16.11 38.55 -38.30
CA GLU A 15 -15.47 39.73 -38.90
C GLU A 15 -15.52 39.68 -40.43
N PHE A 16 -15.33 38.52 -41.04
CA PHE A 16 -15.43 38.35 -42.48
C PHE A 16 -16.84 38.62 -43.01
N TYR A 17 -17.88 38.03 -42.38
CA TYR A 17 -19.26 38.26 -42.78
C TYR A 17 -19.74 39.69 -42.47
N GLU A 18 -19.27 40.35 -41.39
CA GLU A 18 -19.53 41.74 -41.12
C GLU A 18 -18.94 42.67 -42.19
N ARG A 19 -17.71 42.45 -42.63
CA ARG A 19 -17.07 43.23 -43.69
C ARG A 19 -17.70 42.96 -45.06
N LEU A 20 -18.16 41.75 -45.28
CA LEU A 20 -18.92 41.41 -46.50
C LEU A 20 -20.30 42.16 -46.54
N SER A 21 -21.01 42.20 -45.38
CA SER A 21 -22.28 42.89 -45.25
C SER A 21 -22.16 44.42 -45.33
N LYS A 22 -21.02 44.99 -44.97
CA LYS A 22 -20.72 46.41 -45.05
C LYS A 22 -20.22 46.85 -46.45
N GLY A 23 -20.11 45.90 -47.39
CA GLY A 23 -19.64 46.19 -48.77
C GLY A 23 -18.14 46.52 -48.90
N GLU A 24 -17.38 46.31 -47.79
CA GLU A 24 -15.94 46.56 -47.78
C GLU A 24 -15.15 45.50 -48.56
N ILE A 25 -15.74 44.33 -48.77
CA ILE A 25 -15.15 43.24 -49.52
C ILE A 25 -16.20 42.77 -50.56
N SER A 26 -15.94 42.93 -51.85
CA SER A 26 -16.80 42.36 -52.91
C SER A 26 -16.34 40.94 -53.24
N LEU A 27 -17.29 40.00 -53.33
CA LEU A 27 -17.04 38.60 -53.67
C LEU A 27 -16.35 38.43 -55.02
N GLU A 28 -16.52 39.41 -55.96
CA GLU A 28 -15.88 39.41 -57.28
C GLU A 28 -14.37 39.76 -57.27
N LYS A 29 -13.87 40.39 -56.20
CA LYS A 29 -12.43 40.72 -56.03
C LYS A 29 -11.68 39.68 -55.17
N ILE A 30 -12.38 38.79 -54.55
CA ILE A 30 -11.78 37.67 -53.87
C ILE A 30 -11.56 36.61 -54.94
N GLY A 31 -10.42 36.69 -55.62
CA GLY A 31 -9.94 35.57 -56.44
C GLY A 31 -10.10 34.30 -55.61
N THR A 32 -10.59 33.23 -56.23
CA THR A 32 -10.90 31.92 -55.71
C THR A 32 -10.15 31.64 -54.39
N VAL A 33 -10.91 31.43 -53.31
CA VAL A 33 -10.34 31.10 -51.97
C VAL A 33 -9.10 30.26 -52.21
N PRO A 34 -7.91 30.75 -51.87
CA PRO A 34 -6.68 30.12 -52.32
C PRO A 34 -6.79 28.62 -51.99
N GLU A 35 -6.51 27.78 -52.98
CA GLU A 35 -6.54 26.30 -52.80
C GLU A 35 -5.86 25.86 -51.54
N VAL A 36 -4.90 26.64 -51.06
CA VAL A 36 -4.19 26.49 -49.78
C VAL A 36 -5.14 26.56 -48.60
N TYR A 37 -6.20 27.43 -48.65
CA TYR A 37 -7.13 27.55 -47.51
C TYR A 37 -8.11 26.37 -47.47
N ILE A 38 -8.58 25.94 -48.66
CA ILE A 38 -9.45 24.75 -48.79
C ILE A 38 -8.66 23.49 -48.40
N LYS A 39 -7.39 23.39 -48.85
CA LYS A 39 -6.49 22.30 -48.43
C LYS A 39 -6.18 22.35 -46.91
N SER A 40 -5.97 23.54 -46.34
CA SER A 40 -5.78 23.73 -44.91
C SER A 40 -7.00 23.30 -44.07
N GLU A 41 -8.20 23.66 -44.51
CA GLU A 41 -9.45 23.25 -43.86
C GLU A 41 -9.68 21.74 -43.99
N GLN A 42 -9.39 21.16 -45.14
CA GLN A 42 -9.44 19.71 -45.34
C GLN A 42 -8.45 18.99 -44.46
N ILE A 43 -7.21 19.50 -44.36
CA ILE A 43 -6.16 18.95 -43.48
C ILE A 43 -6.59 19.11 -42.01
N GLN A 44 -7.15 20.24 -41.60
CA GLN A 44 -7.66 20.41 -40.24
C GLN A 44 -8.81 19.44 -39.92
N LYS A 45 -9.75 19.22 -40.85
CA LYS A 45 -10.81 18.21 -40.71
C LYS A 45 -10.22 16.79 -40.60
N GLN A 46 -9.23 16.49 -41.44
CA GLN A 46 -8.51 15.20 -41.37
C GLN A 46 -7.76 15.04 -40.02
N ILE A 47 -7.03 16.08 -39.59
CA ILE A 47 -6.37 16.10 -38.27
C ILE A 47 -7.41 15.90 -37.14
N GLY A 48 -8.57 16.56 -37.20
CA GLY A 48 -9.65 16.40 -36.23
C GLY A 48 -10.23 14.98 -36.20
N ASN A 49 -10.36 14.34 -37.37
CA ASN A 49 -10.79 12.94 -37.48
C ASN A 49 -9.71 12.00 -36.96
N PHE A 50 -8.45 12.19 -37.37
CA PHE A 50 -7.34 11.39 -36.83
C PHE A 50 -7.14 11.58 -35.33
N GLN A 51 -7.39 12.79 -34.78
CA GLN A 51 -7.36 12.99 -33.35
C GLN A 51 -8.48 12.21 -32.61
N LYS A 52 -9.70 12.19 -33.21
CA LYS A 52 -10.82 11.36 -32.68
C LYS A 52 -10.49 9.87 -32.73
N ASP A 53 -9.91 9.42 -33.84
CA ASP A 53 -9.49 8.03 -34.02
C ASP A 53 -8.37 7.68 -33.03
N LEU A 54 -7.45 8.60 -32.80
CA LEU A 54 -6.37 8.48 -31.83
C LEU A 54 -6.90 8.43 -30.38
N ASP A 55 -7.86 9.30 -30.04
CA ASP A 55 -8.48 9.30 -28.73
C ASP A 55 -9.33 8.03 -28.54
N ALA A 56 -10.03 7.58 -29.58
CA ALA A 56 -10.71 6.29 -29.58
C ALA A 56 -9.71 5.13 -29.41
N ALA A 57 -8.60 5.14 -30.11
CA ALA A 57 -7.54 4.13 -29.99
C ALA A 57 -6.88 4.14 -28.60
N LYS A 58 -6.67 5.33 -28.00
CA LYS A 58 -6.20 5.43 -26.60
C LYS A 58 -7.21 4.83 -25.61
N ILE A 59 -8.49 5.14 -25.78
CA ILE A 59 -9.58 4.56 -24.96
C ILE A 59 -9.62 3.03 -25.14
N TYR A 60 -9.44 2.53 -26.38
CA TYR A 60 -9.35 1.09 -26.63
C TYR A 60 -8.10 0.48 -26.00
N SER A 61 -6.94 1.16 -26.08
CA SER A 61 -5.69 0.76 -25.44
C SER A 61 -5.81 0.73 -23.92
N GLU A 62 -6.43 1.75 -23.32
CA GLU A 62 -6.69 1.80 -21.88
C GLU A 62 -7.68 0.71 -21.44
N LYS A 63 -8.75 0.50 -22.22
CA LYS A 63 -9.68 -0.62 -22.00
C LYS A 63 -8.98 -1.97 -22.18
N ALA A 64 -8.11 -2.10 -23.15
CA ALA A 64 -7.32 -3.31 -23.35
C ALA A 64 -6.32 -3.52 -22.21
N ASN A 65 -5.61 -2.47 -21.77
CA ASN A 65 -4.72 -2.52 -20.64
C ASN A 65 -5.47 -2.81 -19.31
N SER A 66 -6.65 -2.22 -19.13
CA SER A 66 -7.48 -2.53 -17.96
C SER A 66 -7.97 -3.99 -17.97
N LYS A 67 -8.37 -4.49 -19.15
CA LYS A 67 -8.69 -5.92 -19.33
C LYS A 67 -7.45 -6.79 -19.12
N PHE A 68 -6.29 -6.38 -19.64
CA PHE A 68 -5.03 -7.08 -19.43
C PHE A 68 -4.64 -7.14 -17.94
N LEU A 69 -4.75 -6.01 -17.23
CA LEU A 69 -4.50 -5.99 -15.78
C LEU A 69 -5.50 -6.86 -15.00
N LYS A 70 -6.79 -6.84 -15.40
CA LYS A 70 -7.80 -7.75 -14.83
C LYS A 70 -7.47 -9.22 -15.10
N LEU A 71 -7.04 -9.53 -16.33
CA LEU A 71 -6.66 -10.88 -16.73
C LEU A 71 -5.34 -11.31 -16.09
N ARG A 72 -4.38 -10.39 -15.94
CA ARG A 72 -3.13 -10.65 -15.19
C ARG A 72 -3.44 -10.94 -13.72
N LYS A 73 -4.35 -10.16 -13.10
CA LYS A 73 -4.83 -10.45 -11.74
C LYS A 73 -5.56 -11.80 -11.66
N ALA A 74 -6.41 -12.12 -12.66
CA ALA A 74 -7.06 -13.41 -12.73
C ALA A 74 -6.04 -14.56 -12.88
N LYS A 75 -5.00 -14.39 -13.70
CA LYS A 75 -3.88 -15.35 -13.82
C LYS A 75 -3.09 -15.47 -12.52
N GLU A 76 -2.85 -14.37 -11.81
CA GLU A 76 -2.17 -14.40 -10.51
C GLU A 76 -3.08 -15.02 -9.44
N SER A 77 -4.37 -14.67 -9.39
CA SER A 77 -5.31 -15.34 -8.49
C SER A 77 -5.45 -16.83 -8.81
N GLU A 78 -5.34 -17.21 -10.07
CA GLU A 78 -5.29 -18.61 -10.49
C GLU A 78 -3.96 -19.30 -10.12
N LYS A 79 -2.82 -18.60 -10.22
CA LYS A 79 -1.54 -19.09 -9.67
C LYS A 79 -1.60 -19.23 -8.16
N ILE A 80 -2.24 -18.25 -7.49
CA ILE A 80 -2.48 -18.27 -6.05
C ILE A 80 -3.42 -19.43 -5.72
N ARG A 81 -4.53 -19.60 -6.50
CA ARG A 81 -5.44 -20.71 -6.36
C ARG A 81 -4.76 -22.06 -6.61
N HIS A 82 -3.83 -22.08 -7.57
CA HIS A 82 -3.02 -23.26 -7.83
C HIS A 82 -2.04 -23.58 -6.68
N ARG A 83 -1.41 -22.56 -6.07
CA ARG A 83 -0.59 -22.74 -4.86
C ARG A 83 -1.46 -23.20 -3.67
N ARG A 84 -2.66 -22.64 -3.50
CA ARG A 84 -3.65 -23.13 -2.52
C ARG A 84 -3.93 -24.60 -2.74
N VAL A 85 -4.29 -24.96 -3.99
CA VAL A 85 -4.54 -26.35 -4.37
C VAL A 85 -3.30 -27.22 -4.15
N GLN A 86 -2.09 -26.70 -4.35
CA GLN A 86 -0.86 -27.43 -4.02
C GLN A 86 -0.64 -27.58 -2.51
N GLN A 87 -0.93 -26.56 -1.72
CA GLN A 87 -0.86 -26.65 -0.25
C GLN A 87 -1.92 -27.58 0.31
N ASP A 88 -3.17 -27.45 -0.17
CA ASP A 88 -4.26 -28.38 0.18
C ASP A 88 -3.93 -29.82 -0.23
N LYS A 89 -3.30 -29.98 -1.39
CA LYS A 89 -2.78 -31.27 -1.85
C LYS A 89 -1.70 -31.82 -0.94
N GLN A 90 -0.74 -30.97 -0.47
CA GLN A 90 0.30 -31.44 0.47
C GLN A 90 -0.29 -31.83 1.83
N GLN A 91 -1.27 -31.06 2.31
CA GLN A 91 -2.00 -31.43 3.53
C GLN A 91 -2.84 -32.70 3.34
N LEU A 92 -3.50 -32.81 2.18
CA LEU A 92 -4.22 -34.04 1.82
C LEU A 92 -3.27 -35.23 1.65
N ILE A 93 -2.07 -35.02 1.07
CA ILE A 93 -1.05 -36.08 0.98
C ILE A 93 -0.58 -36.49 2.38
N LYS A 94 -0.36 -35.55 3.31
CA LYS A 94 -0.06 -35.87 4.72
C LYS A 94 -1.22 -36.63 5.36
N LYS A 95 -2.47 -36.15 5.17
CA LYS A 95 -3.66 -36.87 5.62
C LYS A 95 -3.86 -38.20 4.92
N ILE A 96 -3.52 -38.28 3.64
CA ILE A 96 -3.58 -39.51 2.83
C ILE A 96 -2.44 -40.48 3.25
N ASP A 97 -1.23 -40.00 3.63
CA ASP A 97 -0.18 -40.86 4.15
C ASP A 97 -0.54 -41.39 5.55
N GLU A 98 -1.30 -40.65 6.33
CA GLU A 98 -1.98 -41.15 7.53
C GLU A 98 -3.17 -42.08 7.21
N MET A 99 -3.87 -41.84 6.09
CA MET A 99 -5.04 -42.59 5.64
C MET A 99 -4.75 -43.64 4.53
N LYS A 100 -3.49 -43.76 4.06
CA LYS A 100 -3.08 -44.74 3.00
C LYS A 100 -3.41 -46.19 3.31
N LYS A 101 -3.80 -46.46 4.55
CA LYS A 101 -4.32 -47.79 4.91
C LYS A 101 -5.79 -48.03 4.50
N THR A 102 -6.52 -47.00 4.03
CA THR A 102 -8.00 -47.09 3.86
C THR A 102 -8.58 -46.72 2.49
N TYR A 103 -7.84 -46.03 1.56
CA TYR A 103 -8.52 -45.55 0.35
C TYR A 103 -7.75 -45.79 -0.96
N LYS A 104 -8.27 -46.67 -1.78
CA LYS A 104 -7.88 -46.89 -3.20
C LYS A 104 -8.69 -46.04 -4.20
N GLN A 105 -9.62 -45.17 -3.73
CA GLN A 105 -10.57 -44.48 -4.60
C GLN A 105 -10.19 -43.07 -5.06
N ASP A 106 -9.11 -42.47 -4.53
CA ASP A 106 -8.81 -41.05 -4.78
C ASP A 106 -7.99 -40.75 -6.04
N ASN A 107 -7.70 -41.73 -6.88
CA ASN A 107 -6.93 -41.56 -8.11
C ASN A 107 -7.69 -40.84 -9.25
N GLU A 108 -9.02 -40.76 -9.17
CA GLU A 108 -9.86 -40.15 -10.22
C GLU A 108 -9.93 -38.61 -10.05
N THR A 109 -10.02 -38.12 -8.83
CA THR A 109 -10.05 -36.68 -8.54
C THR A 109 -8.76 -35.96 -8.92
N TYR A 110 -7.63 -36.67 -8.89
CA TYR A 110 -6.33 -36.14 -9.30
C TYR A 110 -6.25 -35.87 -10.82
N LYS A 111 -6.89 -36.74 -11.61
CA LYS A 111 -6.93 -36.60 -13.08
C LYS A 111 -7.75 -35.39 -13.53
N GLU A 112 -8.85 -35.09 -12.85
CA GLU A 112 -9.68 -33.93 -13.16
C GLU A 112 -8.97 -32.60 -12.85
N LEU A 113 -8.18 -32.54 -11.76
CA LEU A 113 -7.41 -31.36 -11.37
C LEU A 113 -6.30 -31.07 -12.39
N SER A 114 -5.62 -32.11 -12.89
CA SER A 114 -4.60 -32.00 -13.93
C SER A 114 -5.18 -31.54 -15.26
N LYS A 115 -6.42 -31.93 -15.58
CA LYS A 115 -7.12 -31.51 -16.79
C LYS A 115 -7.55 -30.05 -16.73
N LYS A 116 -8.10 -29.61 -15.59
CA LYS A 116 -8.41 -28.21 -15.35
C LYS A 116 -7.17 -27.31 -15.37
N TYR A 117 -6.05 -27.81 -14.88
CA TYR A 117 -4.77 -27.12 -14.95
C TYR A 117 -4.27 -26.91 -16.39
N GLY A 118 -4.40 -27.95 -17.24
CA GLY A 118 -4.11 -27.84 -18.66
C GLY A 118 -4.98 -26.81 -19.39
N GLU A 119 -6.26 -26.72 -19.02
CA GLU A 119 -7.18 -25.75 -19.60
C GLU A 119 -6.85 -24.29 -19.21
N VAL A 120 -6.35 -24.07 -17.99
CA VAL A 120 -5.93 -22.76 -17.51
C VAL A 120 -4.63 -22.30 -18.17
N THR A 121 -3.69 -23.21 -18.38
CA THR A 121 -2.42 -22.91 -19.07
C THR A 121 -2.65 -22.55 -20.55
N VAL A 122 -3.61 -23.20 -21.21
CA VAL A 122 -4.00 -22.87 -22.59
C VAL A 122 -4.66 -21.48 -22.68
N LYS A 123 -5.54 -21.15 -21.74
CA LYS A 123 -6.14 -19.78 -21.69
C LYS A 123 -5.10 -18.69 -21.48
N SER A 124 -4.09 -18.92 -20.64
CA SER A 124 -2.98 -18.01 -20.43
C SER A 124 -2.20 -17.72 -21.72
N ALA A 125 -1.89 -18.72 -22.51
CA ALA A 125 -1.19 -18.58 -23.78
C ALA A 125 -2.00 -17.77 -24.83
N ILE A 126 -3.33 -17.89 -24.82
CA ILE A 126 -4.22 -17.11 -25.69
C ILE A 126 -4.15 -15.60 -25.33
N PHE A 127 -4.09 -15.27 -24.05
CA PHE A 127 -3.98 -13.87 -23.61
C PHE A 127 -2.64 -13.25 -23.98
N ASP A 128 -1.54 -13.99 -23.88
CA ASP A 128 -0.20 -13.49 -24.28
C ASP A 128 -0.15 -13.13 -25.78
N THR A 129 -0.81 -13.91 -26.63
CA THR A 129 -0.90 -13.60 -28.08
C THR A 129 -1.79 -12.38 -28.36
N GLN A 130 -2.88 -12.18 -27.61
CA GLN A 130 -3.72 -10.98 -27.73
C GLN A 130 -2.98 -9.71 -27.30
N ILE A 131 -2.15 -9.80 -26.26
CA ILE A 131 -1.28 -8.70 -25.81
C ILE A 131 -0.25 -8.32 -26.88
N GLY A 132 0.38 -9.31 -27.52
CA GLY A 132 1.30 -9.08 -28.63
C GLY A 132 0.63 -8.34 -29.79
N ALA A 133 -0.58 -8.77 -30.17
CA ALA A 133 -1.34 -8.13 -31.23
C ALA A 133 -1.77 -6.69 -30.90
N MET A 134 -2.10 -6.41 -29.61
CA MET A 134 -2.43 -5.06 -29.16
C MET A 134 -1.21 -4.15 -29.10
N LYS A 135 -0.02 -4.65 -28.71
CA LYS A 135 1.24 -3.89 -28.75
C LYS A 135 1.58 -3.44 -30.17
N LEU A 136 1.46 -4.33 -31.15
CA LEU A 136 1.66 -3.99 -32.56
C LEU A 136 0.67 -2.92 -33.07
N LYS A 137 -0.59 -2.94 -32.61
CA LYS A 137 -1.55 -1.88 -32.93
C LYS A 137 -1.16 -0.53 -32.32
N ILE A 138 -0.64 -0.51 -31.12
CA ILE A 138 -0.15 0.70 -30.46
C ILE A 138 1.04 1.28 -31.23
N GLU A 139 2.02 0.45 -31.61
CA GLU A 139 3.18 0.89 -32.42
C GLU A 139 2.74 1.49 -33.76
N ASN A 140 1.81 0.85 -34.46
CA ASN A 140 1.27 1.40 -35.73
C ASN A 140 0.54 2.75 -35.53
N LEU A 141 -0.16 2.93 -34.43
CA LEU A 141 -0.82 4.18 -34.08
C LEU A 141 0.20 5.27 -33.71
N ASP A 142 1.27 4.93 -33.00
CA ASP A 142 2.35 5.85 -32.69
C ASP A 142 3.10 6.31 -33.94
N GLU A 143 3.31 5.44 -34.94
CA GLU A 143 3.85 5.83 -36.25
C GLU A 143 2.91 6.78 -36.97
N GLN A 144 1.60 6.56 -36.95
CA GLN A 144 0.63 7.47 -37.56
C GLN A 144 0.62 8.84 -36.85
N ILE A 145 0.72 8.87 -35.55
CA ILE A 145 0.87 10.11 -34.75
C ILE A 145 2.12 10.88 -35.17
N GLN A 146 3.23 10.20 -35.35
CA GLN A 146 4.49 10.83 -35.82
C GLN A 146 4.34 11.43 -37.19
N LYS A 147 3.75 10.70 -38.15
CA LYS A 147 3.48 11.20 -39.51
C LYS A 147 2.57 12.43 -39.54
N LEU A 148 1.55 12.45 -38.65
CA LEU A 148 0.66 13.61 -38.52
C LEU A 148 1.34 14.81 -37.86
N LYS A 149 2.22 14.58 -36.87
CA LYS A 149 3.02 15.65 -36.25
C LYS A 149 3.99 16.29 -37.25
N THR A 150 4.61 15.50 -38.12
CA THR A 150 5.50 16.04 -39.15
C THR A 150 4.73 16.84 -40.21
N ALA A 151 3.57 16.36 -40.65
CA ALA A 151 2.71 17.11 -41.57
C ALA A 151 2.18 18.42 -40.95
N LEU A 152 1.88 18.43 -39.66
CA LEU A 152 1.49 19.65 -38.94
C LEU A 152 2.66 20.65 -38.79
N ALA A 153 3.88 20.14 -38.59
CA ALA A 153 5.08 20.98 -38.54
C ALA A 153 5.37 21.64 -39.89
N GLU A 154 5.22 20.90 -41.00
CA GLU A 154 5.40 21.42 -42.37
C GLU A 154 4.35 22.47 -42.72
N SER A 155 3.11 22.35 -42.24
CA SER A 155 2.07 23.38 -42.43
C SER A 155 2.32 24.63 -41.57
N LYS A 156 2.97 24.50 -40.41
CA LYS A 156 3.32 25.63 -39.53
C LYS A 156 4.51 26.43 -40.05
N THR A 157 5.48 25.79 -40.68
CA THR A 157 6.66 26.51 -41.26
C THR A 157 6.31 27.47 -42.40
N ASN A 158 5.16 27.28 -43.07
CA ASN A 158 4.65 28.21 -44.07
C ASN A 158 3.89 29.42 -43.48
N GLN A 159 3.44 29.33 -42.21
CA GLN A 159 2.76 30.42 -41.51
C GLN A 159 3.68 31.26 -40.59
N GLU A 160 4.85 30.74 -40.21
CA GLU A 160 5.78 31.43 -39.27
C GLU A 160 6.55 32.62 -39.88
N LYS A 161 6.30 32.99 -41.14
CA LYS A 161 6.88 34.21 -41.73
C LYS A 161 6.14 35.51 -41.35
N GLU A 162 4.96 35.43 -40.74
CA GLU A 162 4.16 36.60 -40.37
C GLU A 162 4.03 36.88 -38.85
N GLU A 163 4.36 35.92 -37.95
CA GLU A 163 4.06 36.04 -36.49
C GLU A 163 5.28 36.17 -35.58
N ASN A 164 6.24 37.00 -35.90
CA ASN A 164 7.40 37.26 -35.03
C ASN A 164 7.19 38.39 -33.99
N LYS A 165 5.94 38.71 -33.59
CA LYS A 165 5.66 39.79 -32.62
C LYS A 165 5.12 39.39 -31.25
N ASP A 166 4.63 38.14 -31.07
CA ASP A 166 3.95 37.76 -29.82
C ASP A 166 4.70 36.76 -28.91
N LYS A 167 5.98 36.50 -29.16
CA LYS A 167 6.77 35.51 -28.38
C LYS A 167 7.27 35.94 -26.99
N SER A 168 6.93 37.13 -26.50
CA SER A 168 7.43 37.61 -25.20
C SER A 168 6.51 37.28 -24.02
N LEU A 169 5.23 36.93 -24.22
CA LEU A 169 4.25 36.73 -23.14
C LEU A 169 4.10 35.26 -22.67
N LEU A 170 4.54 34.30 -23.47
CA LEU A 170 4.36 32.86 -23.16
C LEU A 170 5.49 32.24 -22.32
N LYS A 171 6.52 33.00 -21.97
CA LYS A 171 7.65 32.45 -21.16
C LYS A 171 7.42 32.49 -19.65
N GLU A 172 6.39 33.14 -19.15
CA GLU A 172 6.14 33.24 -17.70
C GLU A 172 5.20 32.15 -17.14
N GLU A 173 4.36 31.53 -17.96
CA GLU A 173 3.40 30.52 -17.48
C GLU A 173 3.98 29.09 -17.34
N LEU A 174 5.18 28.80 -17.84
CA LEU A 174 5.80 27.48 -17.79
C LEU A 174 6.69 27.23 -16.55
N LYS A 175 6.72 28.15 -15.58
CA LYS A 175 7.50 27.97 -14.34
C LYS A 175 6.79 27.25 -13.20
N GLY A 176 5.59 26.74 -13.41
CA GLY A 176 4.70 26.20 -12.35
C GLY A 176 4.80 24.69 -12.06
N ASN A 177 5.29 23.89 -12.97
CA ASN A 177 5.33 22.43 -12.72
C ASN A 177 6.67 22.03 -12.10
N LYS A 178 6.73 22.05 -10.77
CA LYS A 178 7.79 21.36 -10.02
C LYS A 178 7.75 19.89 -10.39
N ILE A 179 8.75 19.42 -11.12
CA ILE A 179 8.99 17.99 -11.31
C ILE A 179 9.19 17.39 -9.92
N ILE A 180 8.32 16.47 -9.54
CA ILE A 180 8.43 15.77 -8.26
C ILE A 180 9.66 14.87 -8.35
N GLN A 181 10.71 15.25 -7.64
CA GLN A 181 11.87 14.39 -7.47
C GLN A 181 11.55 13.35 -6.39
N TRP A 182 11.49 12.07 -6.79
CA TRP A 182 11.32 10.97 -5.87
C TRP A 182 12.65 10.62 -5.20
N THR A 183 12.60 10.37 -3.90
CA THR A 183 13.76 9.82 -3.18
C THR A 183 14.13 8.44 -3.71
N PRO A 184 15.43 8.12 -3.83
CA PRO A 184 15.85 6.78 -4.19
C PRO A 184 15.43 5.78 -3.10
N PHE A 185 15.21 4.52 -3.48
CA PHE A 185 14.99 3.46 -2.50
C PHE A 185 16.25 3.23 -1.68
N PRO A 186 16.15 3.02 -0.36
CA PRO A 186 17.30 2.84 0.49
C PRO A 186 18.10 1.59 0.12
N ILE A 187 19.41 1.74 0.06
CA ILE A 187 20.36 0.62 -0.07
C ILE A 187 20.74 0.23 1.36
N ILE A 188 20.51 -1.04 1.70
CA ILE A 188 20.80 -1.55 3.04
C ILE A 188 22.28 -1.85 3.14
N PRO A 189 23.03 -1.19 4.03
CA PRO A 189 24.44 -1.49 4.27
C PRO A 189 24.58 -2.92 4.83
N LYS A 190 25.50 -3.72 4.28
CA LYS A 190 25.76 -5.09 4.77
C LYS A 190 26.19 -5.11 6.25
N GLU A 191 26.77 -4.02 6.72
CA GLU A 191 27.23 -3.86 8.10
C GLU A 191 26.07 -3.74 9.11
N MET A 192 24.91 -3.23 8.71
CA MET A 192 23.73 -3.15 9.59
C MET A 192 23.08 -4.53 9.81
N ALA A 193 23.20 -5.43 8.85
CA ALA A 193 22.68 -6.80 9.00
C ALA A 193 23.42 -7.60 10.10
N SER A 194 24.66 -7.24 10.41
CA SER A 194 25.45 -7.88 11.48
C SER A 194 25.15 -7.35 12.89
N GLN A 195 24.43 -6.24 13.00
CA GLN A 195 24.07 -5.62 14.29
C GLN A 195 22.81 -6.22 14.95
N ILE A 196 22.14 -7.16 14.27
CA ILE A 196 20.92 -7.81 14.77
C ILE A 196 21.25 -8.70 15.99
N ASN A 197 22.48 -9.15 16.17
CA ASN A 197 22.93 -10.01 17.26
C ASN A 197 23.54 -9.24 18.44
N THR A 198 22.88 -8.19 18.93
CA THR A 198 23.23 -7.65 20.23
C THR A 198 22.70 -8.59 21.32
N ASN A 199 23.55 -8.91 22.30
CA ASN A 199 23.17 -9.72 23.46
C ASN A 199 22.14 -8.94 24.32
N PHE A 200 20.85 -9.09 23.99
CA PHE A 200 19.79 -8.61 24.84
C PHE A 200 19.54 -9.58 25.99
N PRO A 201 19.16 -9.11 27.19
CA PRO A 201 18.76 -10.00 28.26
C PRO A 201 17.51 -10.78 27.81
N ALA A 202 17.46 -12.06 28.20
CA ALA A 202 16.26 -12.87 27.99
C ALA A 202 15.10 -12.27 28.80
N VAL A 203 13.94 -12.20 28.19
CA VAL A 203 12.73 -11.68 28.84
C VAL A 203 12.35 -12.60 30.00
N SER A 204 11.94 -12.01 31.12
CA SER A 204 11.49 -12.75 32.28
C SER A 204 10.22 -13.56 31.95
N GLN A 205 10.20 -14.82 32.35
CA GLN A 205 9.02 -15.69 32.20
C GLN A 205 7.87 -15.36 33.18
N ARG A 206 8.14 -14.54 34.19
CA ARG A 206 7.16 -14.09 35.17
C ARG A 206 7.19 -12.58 35.23
N MET A 207 6.27 -11.95 34.53
CA MET A 207 6.07 -10.52 34.59
C MET A 207 4.83 -10.19 35.42
N ASN A 208 4.96 -9.16 36.23
CA ASN A 208 3.84 -8.60 36.98
C ASN A 208 3.60 -7.16 36.51
N VAL A 209 2.39 -6.66 36.75
CA VAL A 209 2.08 -5.26 36.44
C VAL A 209 2.96 -4.38 37.33
N PHE A 210 3.94 -3.72 36.74
CA PHE A 210 4.78 -2.76 37.43
C PHE A 210 4.03 -1.45 37.65
N LYS A 211 3.34 -0.96 36.60
CA LYS A 211 2.58 0.29 36.66
C LYS A 211 1.40 0.26 35.69
N SER A 212 0.29 0.90 36.09
CA SER A 212 -0.88 1.14 35.25
C SER A 212 -1.13 2.63 35.15
N PHE A 213 -1.39 3.10 33.91
CA PHE A 213 -1.59 4.51 33.64
C PHE A 213 -2.97 4.72 32.99
N PRO A 214 -3.93 5.28 33.75
CA PRO A 214 -5.19 5.72 33.16
C PRO A 214 -4.94 7.05 32.46
N GLY A 215 -4.94 7.05 31.17
CA GLY A 215 -4.50 8.23 30.42
C GLY A 215 -5.48 8.75 29.38
N HIS A 216 -6.41 7.93 28.97
CA HIS A 216 -7.37 8.26 27.92
C HIS A 216 -8.81 8.14 28.41
N LEU A 217 -9.72 8.83 27.69
CA LEU A 217 -11.16 8.79 27.97
C LEU A 217 -11.82 7.51 27.43
N ASN A 218 -11.23 6.95 26.37
CA ASN A 218 -11.67 5.71 25.72
C ASN A 218 -10.50 4.73 25.58
N GLY A 219 -10.76 3.56 24.97
CA GLY A 219 -9.76 2.53 24.75
C GLY A 219 -8.47 3.05 24.13
N VAL A 220 -7.34 2.52 24.57
CA VAL A 220 -6.02 2.79 23.99
C VAL A 220 -5.79 1.79 22.87
N THR A 221 -5.77 2.27 21.65
CA THR A 221 -5.75 1.43 20.43
C THR A 221 -4.35 1.01 20.00
N SER A 222 -3.36 1.88 20.21
CA SER A 222 -2.00 1.60 19.78
C SER A 222 -0.97 2.31 20.65
N ILE A 223 0.20 1.70 20.76
CA ILE A 223 1.37 2.21 21.45
C ILE A 223 2.59 2.09 20.56
N ASP A 224 3.48 3.09 20.65
CA ASP A 224 4.80 3.02 20.05
C ASP A 224 5.84 3.69 20.94
N PHE A 225 7.11 3.27 20.82
CA PHE A 225 8.22 3.77 21.62
C PHE A 225 9.12 4.65 20.79
N ASN A 226 9.50 5.79 21.33
CA ASN A 226 10.45 6.67 20.62
C ASN A 226 11.83 6.03 20.54
N PRO A 227 12.40 5.84 19.32
CA PRO A 227 13.66 5.12 19.15
C PRO A 227 14.88 5.81 19.78
N LYS A 228 14.80 7.11 20.09
CA LYS A 228 15.93 7.91 20.61
C LYS A 228 15.75 8.43 22.02
N LYS A 229 14.51 8.49 22.50
CA LYS A 229 14.18 9.05 23.81
C LYS A 229 13.31 8.08 24.58
N ALA A 230 13.39 8.09 25.91
CA ALA A 230 12.51 7.30 26.76
C ALA A 230 11.11 7.94 26.81
N ILE A 231 10.39 7.86 25.69
CA ILE A 231 9.03 8.41 25.51
C ILE A 231 8.16 7.34 24.85
N ILE A 232 6.98 7.14 25.42
CA ILE A 232 5.93 6.28 24.86
C ILE A 232 4.87 7.18 24.24
N GLY A 233 4.42 6.82 23.04
CA GLY A 233 3.24 7.40 22.41
C GLY A 233 2.06 6.47 22.53
N THR A 234 0.89 6.99 22.83
CA THR A 234 -0.38 6.26 22.89
C THR A 234 -1.40 6.92 21.97
N ALA A 235 -2.14 6.13 21.25
CA ALA A 235 -3.30 6.53 20.47
C ALA A 235 -4.58 5.97 21.07
N SER A 236 -5.71 6.64 20.90
CA SER A 236 -6.96 6.24 21.50
C SER A 236 -8.17 6.52 20.61
N ASP A 237 -9.25 5.80 20.92
CA ASP A 237 -10.59 6.02 20.38
C ASP A 237 -11.19 7.37 20.81
N ASP A 238 -10.57 8.07 21.80
CA ASP A 238 -10.97 9.43 22.19
C ASP A 238 -10.53 10.51 21.21
N LYS A 239 -9.98 10.13 20.02
CA LYS A 239 -9.49 11.01 18.96
C LYS A 239 -8.21 11.77 19.29
N THR A 240 -7.59 11.43 20.42
CA THR A 240 -6.35 12.06 20.90
C THR A 240 -5.19 11.08 20.90
N TRP A 241 -4.01 11.62 20.76
CA TRP A 241 -2.78 10.90 21.05
C TRP A 241 -2.03 11.60 22.18
N LYS A 242 -1.25 10.85 22.95
CA LYS A 242 -0.51 11.37 24.11
C LYS A 242 0.91 10.83 24.12
N LEU A 243 1.84 11.65 24.60
CA LEU A 243 3.23 11.27 24.84
C LEU A 243 3.52 11.24 26.33
N TRP A 244 4.14 10.18 26.76
CA TRP A 244 4.43 9.89 28.16
C TRP A 244 5.91 9.67 28.37
N LYS A 245 6.45 10.23 29.45
CA LYS A 245 7.83 9.98 29.84
C LYS A 245 7.94 8.58 30.45
N PHE A 246 8.83 7.79 29.89
CA PHE A 246 9.09 6.43 30.38
C PHE A 246 10.24 6.41 31.39
N PRO A 247 10.21 5.62 32.48
CA PRO A 247 9.08 4.81 32.97
C PRO A 247 8.16 5.56 33.96
N THR A 248 8.31 6.87 34.14
CA THR A 248 7.58 7.63 35.16
C THR A 248 6.08 7.74 34.87
N GLY A 249 5.70 7.82 33.59
CA GLY A 249 4.33 8.01 33.14
C GLY A 249 3.84 9.45 33.28
N GLU A 250 4.74 10.41 33.33
CA GLU A 250 4.40 11.84 33.26
C GLU A 250 3.93 12.17 31.85
N LEU A 251 2.79 12.84 31.72
CA LEU A 251 2.28 13.33 30.46
C LEU A 251 3.19 14.48 29.97
N LEU A 252 3.82 14.29 28.81
CA LEU A 252 4.67 15.30 28.20
C LEU A 252 3.89 16.15 27.20
N MET A 253 3.04 15.54 26.42
CA MET A 253 2.32 16.19 25.34
C MET A 253 1.03 15.44 25.02
N HIS A 254 0.04 16.15 24.52
CA HIS A 254 -1.14 15.55 23.90
C HIS A 254 -1.44 16.29 22.59
N GLY A 255 -2.04 15.60 21.65
CA GLY A 255 -2.43 16.16 20.35
C GLY A 255 -3.85 15.81 19.99
N GLU A 256 -4.54 16.83 19.49
CA GLU A 256 -5.89 16.75 18.98
C GLU A 256 -5.91 17.16 17.50
N GLY A 257 -6.88 16.65 16.74
CA GLY A 257 -7.02 17.07 15.35
C GLY A 257 -7.55 15.99 14.41
N HIS A 258 -7.59 14.72 14.83
CA HIS A 258 -8.36 13.70 14.13
C HIS A 258 -9.87 13.92 14.35
N LYS A 259 -10.64 13.66 13.31
CA LYS A 259 -12.10 13.81 13.35
C LYS A 259 -12.79 12.59 13.94
N ASP A 260 -12.09 11.46 13.92
CA ASP A 260 -12.58 10.17 14.39
C ASP A 260 -11.49 9.44 15.19
N TRP A 261 -11.79 8.22 15.68
CA TRP A 261 -10.87 7.40 16.45
C TRP A 261 -9.51 7.25 15.76
N ILE A 262 -8.45 7.13 16.56
CA ILE A 262 -7.09 6.89 16.06
C ILE A 262 -6.79 5.40 16.21
N SER A 263 -6.41 4.73 15.12
CA SER A 263 -6.12 3.30 15.10
C SER A 263 -4.67 2.98 15.42
N CYS A 264 -3.75 3.84 14.99
CA CYS A 264 -2.33 3.57 15.12
C CYS A 264 -1.52 4.84 15.32
N ILE A 265 -0.46 4.69 16.10
CA ILE A 265 0.61 5.67 16.31
C ILE A 265 1.94 5.03 15.94
N SER A 266 2.83 5.78 15.31
CA SER A 266 4.17 5.29 15.00
C SER A 266 5.19 6.42 15.04
N PHE A 267 6.35 6.16 15.64
CA PHE A 267 7.47 7.10 15.65
C PHE A 267 8.36 6.93 14.43
N HIS A 268 8.77 8.04 13.88
CA HIS A 268 9.81 8.05 12.88
C HIS A 268 11.18 7.70 13.49
N PRO A 269 12.08 7.03 12.75
CA PRO A 269 13.41 6.65 13.28
C PRO A 269 14.27 7.81 13.78
N ASN A 270 14.02 9.05 13.31
CA ASN A 270 14.71 10.24 13.83
C ASN A 270 14.25 10.65 15.24
N GLY A 271 13.11 10.11 15.74
CA GLY A 271 12.54 10.43 17.06
C GLY A 271 11.91 11.81 17.18
N ILE A 272 11.75 12.57 16.07
CA ILE A 272 11.18 13.92 16.05
C ILE A 272 9.79 13.94 15.44
N LEU A 273 9.57 13.10 14.41
CA LEU A 273 8.27 13.00 13.74
C LEU A 273 7.47 11.83 14.31
N LEU A 274 6.16 12.01 14.35
CA LEU A 274 5.18 11.04 14.78
C LEU A 274 4.10 10.96 13.70
N ALA A 275 3.68 9.76 13.33
CA ALA A 275 2.53 9.52 12.47
C ALA A 275 1.37 8.97 13.27
N THR A 276 0.17 9.44 12.98
CA THR A 276 -1.09 8.89 13.48
C THR A 276 -2.05 8.67 12.32
N CYS A 277 -2.84 7.62 12.38
CA CYS A 277 -3.88 7.33 11.40
C CYS A 277 -5.13 6.78 12.10
N GLY A 278 -6.28 6.82 11.43
CA GLY A 278 -7.51 6.37 12.07
C GLY A 278 -8.75 6.33 11.17
N GLY A 279 -9.92 6.38 11.82
CA GLY A 279 -11.23 6.24 11.21
C GLY A 279 -11.63 7.36 10.26
N ASP A 280 -10.98 8.53 10.38
CA ASP A 280 -11.21 9.66 9.48
C ASP A 280 -10.48 9.53 8.12
N ALA A 281 -9.92 8.35 7.83
CA ALA A 281 -9.14 8.06 6.64
C ALA A 281 -7.92 8.99 6.43
N ALA A 282 -7.57 9.80 7.43
CA ALA A 282 -6.45 10.72 7.38
C ALA A 282 -5.22 10.12 8.07
N ILE A 283 -4.06 10.45 7.52
CA ILE A 283 -2.77 10.21 8.14
C ILE A 283 -2.19 11.56 8.49
N LYS A 284 -1.85 11.77 9.74
CA LYS A 284 -1.28 13.03 10.21
C LYS A 284 0.15 12.83 10.68
N LEU A 285 1.01 13.72 10.24
CA LEU A 285 2.40 13.78 10.64
C LEU A 285 2.59 14.97 11.61
N TRP A 286 3.13 14.67 12.76
CA TRP A 286 3.32 15.64 13.85
C TRP A 286 4.81 15.85 14.11
N ASN A 287 5.21 17.10 14.27
CA ASN A 287 6.53 17.42 14.78
C ASN A 287 6.45 17.61 16.30
N ILE A 288 7.11 16.71 17.03
CA ILE A 288 7.09 16.70 18.49
C ILE A 288 7.78 17.94 19.08
N LEU A 289 8.78 18.49 18.39
CA LEU A 289 9.52 19.66 18.88
C LEU A 289 8.75 20.97 18.69
N GLU A 290 7.96 21.04 17.62
CA GLU A 290 7.15 22.22 17.28
C GLU A 290 5.73 22.14 17.82
N GLU A 291 5.34 20.97 18.34
CA GLU A 291 3.99 20.66 18.86
C GLU A 291 2.88 20.90 17.82
N LYS A 292 3.19 20.66 16.54
CA LYS A 292 2.30 20.96 15.42
C LYS A 292 2.12 19.78 14.46
N CYS A 293 0.95 19.71 13.88
CA CYS A 293 0.72 18.88 12.71
C CYS A 293 1.43 19.51 11.50
N VAL A 294 2.45 18.82 10.98
CA VAL A 294 3.23 19.27 9.82
C VAL A 294 2.47 19.03 8.54
N TYR A 295 1.87 17.85 8.42
CA TYR A 295 1.19 17.45 7.20
C TYR A 295 0.01 16.52 7.48
N THR A 296 -1.02 16.62 6.64
CA THR A 296 -2.18 15.72 6.66
C THR A 296 -2.35 15.13 5.28
N ILE A 297 -2.32 13.81 5.20
CA ILE A 297 -2.52 13.03 3.97
C ILE A 297 -3.93 12.47 3.99
N ILE A 298 -4.71 12.70 2.93
CA ILE A 298 -6.09 12.21 2.77
C ILE A 298 -6.19 11.55 1.40
N ASP A 299 -5.49 10.44 1.24
CA ASP A 299 -5.45 9.70 -0.02
C ASP A 299 -6.31 8.43 0.05
N HIS A 300 -6.52 7.88 1.26
CA HIS A 300 -7.37 6.73 1.49
C HIS A 300 -8.85 7.15 1.48
N ALA A 301 -9.71 6.25 0.97
CA ALA A 301 -11.15 6.48 0.94
C ALA A 301 -11.86 6.00 2.21
N GLU A 302 -11.20 5.14 2.98
CA GLU A 302 -11.75 4.42 4.13
C GLU A 302 -10.76 4.44 5.30
N PRO A 303 -11.16 4.00 6.52
CA PRO A 303 -10.32 3.98 7.70
C PRO A 303 -8.96 3.33 7.48
N VAL A 304 -7.92 3.96 7.99
CA VAL A 304 -6.55 3.46 7.96
C VAL A 304 -6.26 2.72 9.26
N TRP A 305 -5.91 1.44 9.18
CA TRP A 305 -5.70 0.59 10.36
C TRP A 305 -4.32 0.75 10.97
N LYS A 306 -3.27 0.71 10.16
CA LYS A 306 -1.89 0.87 10.66
C LYS A 306 -1.03 1.73 9.74
N CYS A 307 -0.07 2.40 10.35
CA CYS A 307 1.03 3.07 9.67
C CYS A 307 2.36 2.68 10.30
N LYS A 308 3.40 2.46 9.50
CA LYS A 308 4.74 2.11 9.97
C LYS A 308 5.81 2.77 9.13
N PHE A 309 6.75 3.43 9.79
CA PHE A 309 7.91 4.02 9.12
C PHE A 309 8.93 2.95 8.73
N HIS A 310 9.57 3.17 7.61
CA HIS A 310 10.73 2.40 7.20
C HIS A 310 11.93 2.76 8.10
N PHE A 311 12.81 1.79 8.37
CA PHE A 311 13.98 2.00 9.23
C PHE A 311 14.92 3.12 8.74
N GLY A 312 14.96 3.37 7.40
CA GLY A 312 15.71 4.49 6.81
C GLY A 312 15.10 5.86 7.04
N GLY A 313 13.82 5.94 7.42
CA GLY A 313 13.12 7.19 7.68
C GLY A 313 12.53 7.89 6.46
N ASP A 314 12.88 7.51 5.24
CA ASP A 314 12.42 8.20 4.02
C ASP A 314 11.02 7.79 3.57
N PHE A 315 10.54 6.63 4.04
CA PHE A 315 9.29 6.04 3.59
C PHE A 315 8.39 5.62 4.76
N MET A 316 7.10 5.65 4.49
CA MET A 316 6.06 5.19 5.40
C MET A 316 5.06 4.32 4.65
N LEU A 317 4.67 3.20 5.24
CA LEU A 317 3.57 2.37 4.79
C LEU A 317 2.31 2.64 5.58
N THR A 318 1.18 2.48 4.92
CA THR A 318 -0.14 2.48 5.56
C THR A 318 -0.99 1.37 5.00
N CYS A 319 -1.84 0.80 5.81
CA CYS A 319 -2.84 -0.18 5.40
C CYS A 319 -4.25 0.29 5.77
N CYS A 320 -5.19 -0.04 4.92
CA CYS A 320 -6.53 0.54 4.95
C CYS A 320 -7.61 -0.52 4.73
N LEU A 321 -8.81 -0.19 5.17
CA LEU A 321 -10.02 -0.95 4.90
C LEU A 321 -10.33 -1.02 3.39
N ASP A 322 -9.86 -0.03 2.58
CA ASP A 322 -10.00 0.00 1.11
C ASP A 322 -9.22 -1.11 0.36
N HIS A 323 -8.76 -2.15 1.06
CA HIS A 323 -7.99 -3.29 0.57
C HIS A 323 -6.61 -2.91 0.01
N THR A 324 -6.15 -1.67 0.23
CA THR A 324 -4.88 -1.18 -0.31
C THR A 324 -3.84 -0.94 0.78
N ILE A 325 -2.59 -1.14 0.39
CA ILE A 325 -1.43 -0.69 1.13
C ILE A 325 -0.79 0.42 0.31
N ARG A 326 -0.42 1.53 0.93
CA ARG A 326 0.23 2.64 0.24
C ARG A 326 1.59 2.94 0.84
N LEU A 327 2.53 3.20 -0.05
CA LEU A 327 3.87 3.64 0.28
C LEU A 327 3.97 5.14 0.03
N TYR A 328 4.30 5.90 1.06
CA TYR A 328 4.51 7.34 1.01
C TYR A 328 5.99 7.69 1.06
N ASP A 329 6.38 8.63 0.23
CA ASP A 329 7.68 9.29 0.29
C ASP A 329 7.56 10.52 1.20
N LEU A 330 8.32 10.56 2.28
CA LEU A 330 8.23 11.59 3.31
C LEU A 330 8.88 12.91 2.92
N ASN A 331 9.72 12.92 1.89
CA ASN A 331 10.29 14.18 1.40
C ASN A 331 9.28 14.98 0.58
N ASN A 332 8.37 14.28 -0.09
CA ASN A 332 7.34 14.90 -0.93
C ASN A 332 5.93 14.78 -0.33
N TYR A 333 5.75 14.00 0.72
CA TYR A 333 4.46 13.67 1.35
C TYR A 333 3.42 13.14 0.37
N LYS A 334 3.86 12.38 -0.63
CA LYS A 334 2.98 11.82 -1.67
C LYS A 334 3.07 10.32 -1.73
N ALA A 335 1.94 9.70 -2.08
CA ALA A 335 1.90 8.27 -2.35
C ALA A 335 2.78 7.95 -3.56
N ARG A 336 3.80 7.10 -3.36
CA ARG A 336 4.69 6.62 -4.40
C ARG A 336 4.17 5.36 -5.08
N MET A 337 3.64 4.44 -4.28
CA MET A 337 3.08 3.17 -4.75
C MET A 337 1.80 2.82 -3.99
N SER A 338 0.94 2.04 -4.65
CA SER A 338 -0.26 1.46 -4.06
C SER A 338 -0.29 -0.03 -4.40
N TYR A 339 -0.26 -0.87 -3.38
CA TYR A 339 -0.28 -2.32 -3.49
C TYR A 339 -1.71 -2.82 -3.34
N ARG A 340 -2.18 -3.56 -4.35
CA ARG A 340 -3.57 -4.02 -4.45
C ARG A 340 -3.61 -5.49 -4.85
N ALA A 341 -3.53 -6.38 -3.88
CA ALA A 341 -3.70 -7.80 -4.13
C ALA A 341 -4.52 -8.50 -3.05
N HIS A 342 -4.71 -7.86 -1.89
CA HIS A 342 -5.67 -8.35 -0.92
C HIS A 342 -7.10 -8.18 -1.44
N LEU A 343 -7.95 -9.13 -1.08
CA LEU A 343 -9.36 -9.16 -1.49
C LEU A 343 -10.27 -8.49 -0.47
N ASP A 344 -9.77 -8.24 0.73
CA ASP A 344 -10.50 -7.66 1.84
C ASP A 344 -9.60 -6.68 2.62
N SER A 345 -10.11 -6.09 3.69
CA SER A 345 -9.41 -5.15 4.55
C SER A 345 -8.00 -5.60 4.89
N VAL A 346 -7.04 -4.69 4.83
CA VAL A 346 -5.69 -4.94 5.31
C VAL A 346 -5.58 -4.38 6.74
N ASN A 347 -5.53 -5.27 7.72
CA ASN A 347 -5.60 -4.92 9.13
C ASN A 347 -4.23 -4.62 9.74
N SER A 348 -3.17 -5.24 9.23
CA SER A 348 -1.82 -5.09 9.78
C SER A 348 -0.75 -5.06 8.72
N ILE A 349 0.28 -4.24 8.99
CA ILE A 349 1.51 -4.19 8.20
C ILE A 349 2.71 -4.17 9.12
N ASN A 350 3.80 -4.78 8.70
CA ASN A 350 5.08 -4.69 9.40
C ASN A 350 6.24 -4.76 8.40
N TRP A 351 7.33 -4.05 8.68
CA TRP A 351 8.55 -4.15 7.91
C TRP A 351 9.32 -5.41 8.28
N VAL A 352 9.92 -6.04 7.29
CA VAL A 352 10.95 -7.06 7.55
C VAL A 352 12.22 -6.31 7.97
N PRO A 353 12.78 -6.61 9.14
CA PRO A 353 13.93 -5.90 9.67
C PRO A 353 15.08 -5.83 8.66
N MET A 354 15.71 -4.67 8.58
CA MET A 354 16.87 -4.40 7.69
C MET A 354 16.65 -4.84 6.24
N SER A 355 15.42 -4.75 5.74
CA SER A 355 15.11 -5.10 4.34
C SER A 355 14.13 -4.11 3.73
N ASN A 356 14.07 -4.10 2.39
CA ASN A 356 13.06 -3.35 1.64
C ASN A 356 11.75 -4.14 1.46
N ASN A 357 11.58 -5.23 2.21
CA ASN A 357 10.40 -6.05 2.17
C ASN A 357 9.49 -5.72 3.35
N PHE A 358 8.21 -5.92 3.16
CA PHE A 358 7.23 -5.80 4.24
C PHE A 358 6.18 -6.90 4.14
N VAL A 359 5.53 -7.17 5.26
CA VAL A 359 4.45 -8.14 5.36
C VAL A 359 3.14 -7.43 5.66
N SER A 360 2.04 -8.01 5.19
CA SER A 360 0.68 -7.57 5.49
C SER A 360 -0.17 -8.74 5.94
N GLY A 361 -1.08 -8.47 6.86
CA GLY A 361 -2.15 -9.37 7.28
C GLY A 361 -3.51 -8.79 6.95
N SER A 362 -4.39 -9.60 6.38
CA SER A 362 -5.67 -9.16 5.85
C SER A 362 -6.85 -9.99 6.36
N ALA A 363 -8.03 -9.38 6.34
CA ALA A 363 -9.30 -10.05 6.59
C ALA A 363 -9.61 -11.13 5.53
N ASP A 364 -8.92 -11.13 4.38
CA ASP A 364 -9.01 -12.20 3.37
C ASP A 364 -8.36 -13.52 3.82
N LYS A 365 -7.96 -13.64 5.10
CA LYS A 365 -7.35 -14.81 5.75
C LYS A 365 -5.93 -15.12 5.26
N THR A 366 -5.29 -14.17 4.62
CA THR A 366 -3.94 -14.35 4.08
C THR A 366 -2.96 -13.33 4.64
N CYS A 367 -1.70 -13.77 4.84
CA CYS A 367 -0.58 -12.86 4.93
C CYS A 367 0.14 -12.77 3.59
N SER A 368 0.70 -11.62 3.28
CA SER A 368 1.44 -11.42 2.04
C SER A 368 2.77 -10.73 2.30
N LEU A 369 3.80 -11.19 1.58
CA LEU A 369 5.13 -10.59 1.57
C LEU A 369 5.29 -9.76 0.30
N TRP A 370 5.81 -8.56 0.44
CA TRP A 370 5.96 -7.56 -0.61
C TRP A 370 7.38 -7.04 -0.69
N ASP A 371 7.83 -6.69 -1.89
CA ASP A 371 9.02 -5.85 -2.08
C ASP A 371 8.54 -4.41 -2.36
N MET A 372 9.00 -3.43 -1.56
CA MET A 372 8.60 -2.02 -1.72
C MET A 372 8.99 -1.42 -3.08
N ARG A 373 9.96 -2.01 -3.79
CA ARG A 373 10.46 -1.53 -5.09
C ARG A 373 9.58 -1.98 -6.25
N THR A 374 8.91 -3.11 -6.07
CA THR A 374 8.07 -3.72 -7.09
C THR A 374 6.61 -3.64 -6.63
N ASN A 375 5.69 -3.31 -7.50
CA ASN A 375 4.27 -3.32 -7.15
C ASN A 375 3.67 -4.75 -7.18
N ILE A 376 4.47 -5.75 -6.80
CA ILE A 376 4.11 -7.17 -6.93
C ILE A 376 4.19 -7.82 -5.54
N CYS A 377 3.16 -8.60 -5.21
CA CYS A 377 3.21 -9.51 -4.08
C CYS A 377 4.23 -10.63 -4.39
N VAL A 378 5.29 -10.68 -3.60
CA VAL A 378 6.35 -11.69 -3.75
C VAL A 378 5.81 -13.05 -3.36
N GLN A 379 5.05 -13.11 -2.25
CA GLN A 379 4.62 -14.37 -1.67
C GLN A 379 3.36 -14.19 -0.82
N THR A 380 2.49 -15.20 -0.79
CA THR A 380 1.27 -15.21 0.03
C THR A 380 1.22 -16.48 0.87
N TYR A 381 0.89 -16.34 2.14
CA TYR A 381 0.78 -17.39 3.13
C TYR A 381 -0.69 -17.70 3.38
N TYR A 382 -1.07 -18.95 3.15
CA TYR A 382 -2.44 -19.45 3.29
C TYR A 382 -2.52 -20.46 4.43
N GLY A 383 -3.59 -20.41 5.21
CA GLY A 383 -3.84 -21.41 6.24
C GLY A 383 -4.66 -20.92 7.43
N HIS A 384 -4.86 -19.61 7.60
CA HIS A 384 -5.82 -19.09 8.55
C HIS A 384 -7.26 -19.34 8.08
N ASN A 385 -8.15 -19.64 9.02
CA ASN A 385 -9.57 -19.90 8.75
C ASN A 385 -10.41 -18.63 8.89
N ASN A 386 -9.90 -17.61 9.58
CA ASN A 386 -10.59 -16.36 9.83
C ASN A 386 -9.69 -15.16 9.51
N ALA A 387 -10.24 -13.95 9.64
CA ALA A 387 -9.56 -12.68 9.39
C ALA A 387 -8.28 -12.57 10.23
N ILE A 388 -7.18 -12.12 9.61
CA ILE A 388 -5.94 -11.87 10.32
C ILE A 388 -5.98 -10.46 10.90
N ASN A 389 -5.80 -10.35 12.20
CA ASN A 389 -5.81 -9.07 12.92
C ASN A 389 -4.41 -8.44 12.96
N CYS A 390 -3.38 -9.25 13.25
CA CYS A 390 -2.02 -8.73 13.34
C CYS A 390 -1.00 -9.67 12.70
N CYS A 391 0.07 -9.08 12.20
CA CYS A 391 1.26 -9.79 11.74
C CYS A 391 2.52 -9.11 12.29
N ALA A 392 3.49 -9.91 12.71
CA ALA A 392 4.77 -9.45 13.22
C ALA A 392 5.90 -10.28 12.61
N VAL A 393 7.05 -9.66 12.40
CA VAL A 393 8.24 -10.33 11.87
C VAL A 393 9.27 -10.40 12.97
N ASP A 394 9.90 -11.54 13.09
CA ASP A 394 11.05 -11.78 13.97
C ASP A 394 12.19 -10.78 13.66
N PRO A 395 12.94 -10.31 14.66
CA PRO A 395 14.11 -9.45 14.47
C PRO A 395 15.16 -9.99 13.50
N THR A 396 15.26 -11.31 13.33
CA THR A 396 16.16 -11.93 12.34
C THR A 396 15.65 -11.85 10.90
N GLY A 397 14.36 -11.51 10.69
CA GLY A 397 13.71 -11.43 9.39
C GLY A 397 13.44 -12.78 8.72
N ASN A 398 13.45 -13.89 9.47
CA ASN A 398 13.24 -15.23 8.94
C ASN A 398 11.84 -15.79 9.22
N VAL A 399 11.22 -15.40 10.34
CA VAL A 399 9.94 -15.91 10.81
C VAL A 399 8.89 -14.81 10.82
N LEU A 400 7.75 -15.12 10.26
CA LEU A 400 6.53 -14.31 10.34
C LEU A 400 5.59 -14.98 11.34
N ALA A 401 5.09 -14.24 12.32
CA ALA A 401 3.96 -14.62 13.15
C ALA A 401 2.70 -13.88 12.68
N SER A 402 1.58 -14.57 12.67
CA SER A 402 0.27 -14.00 12.36
C SER A 402 -0.78 -14.51 13.33
N CYS A 403 -1.73 -13.67 13.70
CA CYS A 403 -2.86 -14.07 14.54
C CYS A 403 -4.19 -13.74 13.88
N ASP A 404 -5.19 -14.55 14.15
CA ASP A 404 -6.52 -14.40 13.59
C ASP A 404 -7.60 -14.12 14.65
N ALA A 405 -8.80 -13.84 14.15
CA ALA A 405 -9.97 -13.57 14.98
C ALA A 405 -10.50 -14.83 15.71
N ASP A 406 -10.03 -16.03 15.39
CA ASP A 406 -10.34 -17.28 16.13
C ASP A 406 -9.34 -17.53 17.27
N GLY A 407 -8.33 -16.65 17.45
CA GLY A 407 -7.30 -16.76 18.47
C GLY A 407 -6.13 -17.67 18.10
N ILE A 408 -6.09 -18.13 16.86
CA ILE A 408 -5.02 -19.00 16.37
C ILE A 408 -3.80 -18.16 16.01
N VAL A 409 -2.65 -18.56 16.50
CA VAL A 409 -1.36 -17.93 16.15
C VAL A 409 -0.57 -18.92 15.30
N LYS A 410 -0.11 -18.44 14.13
CA LYS A 410 0.69 -19.24 13.21
C LYS A 410 2.05 -18.61 12.97
N PHE A 411 3.05 -19.49 12.87
CA PHE A 411 4.42 -19.14 12.51
C PHE A 411 4.73 -19.65 11.12
N TRP A 412 5.35 -18.79 10.31
CA TRP A 412 5.68 -19.06 8.92
C TRP A 412 7.17 -18.80 8.66
N ASP A 413 7.79 -19.66 7.90
CA ASP A 413 9.10 -19.37 7.34
C ASP A 413 8.95 -18.43 6.14
N LEU A 414 9.55 -17.24 6.23
CA LEU A 414 9.48 -16.23 5.17
C LEU A 414 10.11 -16.67 3.85
N ARG A 415 11.05 -17.63 3.88
CA ARG A 415 11.76 -18.11 2.69
C ARG A 415 11.04 -19.27 2.00
N THR A 416 10.50 -20.20 2.77
CA THR A 416 9.98 -21.47 2.23
C THR A 416 8.46 -21.53 2.11
N VAL A 417 7.73 -20.53 2.60
CA VAL A 417 6.24 -20.49 2.65
C VAL A 417 5.65 -21.62 3.49
N ARG A 418 6.42 -22.21 4.37
CA ARG A 418 5.94 -23.31 5.21
C ARG A 418 5.43 -22.78 6.53
N GLU A 419 4.32 -23.33 6.95
CA GLU A 419 3.87 -23.21 8.34
C GLU A 419 4.84 -23.97 9.22
N LEU A 420 5.49 -23.26 10.14
CA LEU A 420 6.42 -23.85 11.11
C LEU A 420 5.67 -24.42 12.32
N ALA A 421 4.72 -23.67 12.82
CA ALA A 421 3.90 -24.04 13.96
C ALA A 421 2.54 -23.34 13.93
N SER A 422 1.55 -23.97 14.53
CA SER A 422 0.23 -23.40 14.81
C SER A 422 -0.13 -23.62 16.26
N ILE A 423 -0.55 -22.54 16.92
CA ILE A 423 -0.97 -22.55 18.32
C ILE A 423 -2.46 -22.21 18.35
N ASP A 424 -3.26 -23.14 18.84
CA ASP A 424 -4.71 -23.03 19.00
C ASP A 424 -5.04 -23.35 20.47
N GLU A 425 -4.78 -22.40 21.36
CA GLU A 425 -5.02 -22.56 22.81
C GLU A 425 -6.12 -21.63 23.32
N CYS A 426 -6.46 -20.60 22.58
CA CYS A 426 -7.48 -19.63 22.93
C CYS A 426 -8.55 -19.53 21.87
N LYS A 427 -9.81 -19.54 22.29
CA LYS A 427 -10.97 -19.34 21.40
C LYS A 427 -11.41 -17.88 21.31
N GLN A 428 -10.69 -16.98 21.94
CA GLN A 428 -10.94 -15.54 21.88
C GLN A 428 -10.02 -14.91 20.84
N ALA A 429 -10.48 -13.85 20.18
CA ALA A 429 -9.71 -13.18 19.15
C ALA A 429 -8.33 -12.72 19.67
N ALA A 430 -7.30 -12.98 18.88
CA ALA A 430 -5.98 -12.44 19.11
C ALA A 430 -5.85 -11.13 18.32
N ASN A 431 -5.57 -10.02 19.01
CA ASN A 431 -5.58 -8.69 18.41
C ASN A 431 -4.21 -8.20 17.99
N CYS A 432 -3.19 -8.50 18.80
CA CYS A 432 -1.85 -7.96 18.58
C CYS A 432 -0.75 -8.99 18.88
N LEU A 433 0.38 -8.79 18.21
CA LEU A 433 1.57 -9.62 18.31
C LEU A 433 2.81 -8.74 18.43
N CYS A 434 3.73 -9.14 19.31
CA CYS A 434 5.04 -8.51 19.39
C CYS A 434 6.11 -9.55 19.69
N PHE A 435 7.14 -9.64 18.84
CA PHE A 435 8.35 -10.40 19.17
C PHE A 435 9.22 -9.64 20.17
N ASP A 436 9.89 -10.36 21.04
CA ASP A 436 11.00 -9.83 21.79
C ASP A 436 12.19 -9.54 20.86
N ARG A 437 13.18 -8.81 21.35
CA ARG A 437 14.34 -8.45 20.53
C ARG A 437 15.30 -9.60 20.24
N THR A 438 15.20 -10.69 20.99
CA THR A 438 15.98 -11.91 20.72
C THR A 438 15.33 -12.77 19.63
N GLY A 439 14.02 -12.63 19.41
CA GLY A 439 13.23 -13.48 18.53
C GLY A 439 12.80 -14.81 19.18
N ASP A 440 13.16 -15.01 20.46
CA ASP A 440 12.86 -16.27 21.15
C ASP A 440 11.46 -16.34 21.70
N GLN A 441 10.84 -15.16 21.99
CA GLN A 441 9.53 -15.07 22.61
C GLN A 441 8.58 -14.19 21.78
N LEU A 442 7.32 -14.59 21.75
CA LEU A 442 6.22 -13.85 21.15
C LEU A 442 5.19 -13.53 22.21
N ALA A 443 4.90 -12.24 22.42
CA ALA A 443 3.77 -11.79 23.22
C ALA A 443 2.54 -11.63 22.33
N VAL A 444 1.41 -12.12 22.81
CA VAL A 444 0.11 -12.07 22.13
C VAL A 444 -0.93 -11.48 23.06
N GLY A 445 -1.63 -10.46 22.60
CA GLY A 445 -2.76 -9.85 23.31
C GLY A 445 -4.08 -10.35 22.78
N TYR A 446 -4.97 -10.72 23.70
CA TYR A 446 -6.26 -11.32 23.40
C TYR A 446 -7.44 -10.45 23.88
N ASP A 447 -8.61 -10.73 23.32
CA ASP A 447 -9.87 -10.13 23.77
C ASP A 447 -10.27 -10.54 25.20
N ASP A 448 -9.73 -11.65 25.71
CA ASP A 448 -9.97 -12.11 27.09
C ASP A 448 -9.21 -11.30 28.14
N SER A 449 -8.71 -10.11 27.80
CA SER A 449 -7.90 -9.22 28.63
C SER A 449 -6.54 -9.77 29.09
N ASN A 450 -6.16 -10.97 28.60
CA ASN A 450 -4.91 -11.61 28.97
C ASN A 450 -3.83 -11.42 27.90
N ILE A 451 -2.60 -11.39 28.37
CA ILE A 451 -1.41 -11.46 27.53
C ILE A 451 -0.80 -12.85 27.71
N ARG A 452 -0.49 -13.50 26.58
CA ARG A 452 0.18 -14.82 26.61
C ARG A 452 1.53 -14.71 25.94
N LEU A 453 2.53 -15.31 26.58
CA LEU A 453 3.87 -15.46 25.99
C LEU A 453 4.05 -16.86 25.45
N PHE A 454 4.51 -16.92 24.22
CA PHE A 454 4.88 -18.15 23.54
C PHE A 454 6.37 -18.12 23.22
N LYS A 455 7.03 -19.24 23.46
CA LYS A 455 8.39 -19.41 22.96
C LYS A 455 8.35 -19.89 21.52
N THR A 456 9.19 -19.31 20.67
CA THR A 456 9.24 -19.65 19.24
C THR A 456 9.50 -21.16 19.10
N GLY A 457 8.51 -21.87 18.53
CA GLY A 457 8.59 -23.34 18.32
C GLY A 457 8.15 -24.22 19.51
N GLN A 458 7.70 -23.65 20.61
CA GLN A 458 7.14 -24.40 21.74
C GLN A 458 5.69 -23.98 22.02
N LYS A 459 4.94 -24.89 22.69
CA LYS A 459 3.62 -24.55 23.19
C LYS A 459 3.73 -23.59 24.37
N TYR A 460 2.63 -22.89 24.63
CA TYR A 460 2.39 -21.92 25.69
C TYR A 460 3.31 -22.01 26.90
N GLU A 461 3.83 -20.87 27.37
CA GLU A 461 4.66 -20.80 28.57
C GLU A 461 3.99 -20.05 29.72
N THR A 462 3.47 -18.84 29.51
CA THR A 462 2.93 -18.03 30.63
C THR A 462 1.79 -17.11 30.18
N MET A 463 0.85 -16.90 31.10
CA MET A 463 -0.28 -16.00 30.95
C MET A 463 -0.21 -14.89 32.00
N PHE A 464 -0.35 -13.64 31.53
CA PHE A 464 -0.38 -12.46 32.38
C PHE A 464 -1.80 -11.91 32.45
N LYS A 465 -2.27 -11.72 33.69
CA LYS A 465 -3.58 -11.13 33.99
C LYS A 465 -3.40 -9.78 34.63
N GLY A 466 -4.17 -8.82 34.20
CA GLY A 466 -4.10 -7.49 34.81
C GLY A 466 -4.90 -6.41 34.11
N HIS A 467 -5.26 -6.58 32.82
CA HIS A 467 -6.24 -5.72 32.16
C HIS A 467 -7.66 -6.18 32.47
N ASP A 468 -8.61 -5.24 32.40
CA ASP A 468 -10.03 -5.50 32.65
C ASP A 468 -10.80 -5.71 31.34
N ASP A 469 -10.20 -5.36 30.19
CA ASP A 469 -10.80 -5.46 28.86
C ASP A 469 -9.74 -5.86 27.81
N ALA A 470 -10.16 -6.03 26.56
CA ALA A 470 -9.35 -6.50 25.45
C ALA A 470 -7.99 -5.79 25.34
N VAL A 471 -6.94 -6.55 25.12
CA VAL A 471 -5.61 -6.02 24.82
C VAL A 471 -5.53 -5.74 23.34
N LEU A 472 -5.28 -4.47 22.96
CA LEU A 472 -5.32 -4.01 21.58
C LEU A 472 -3.94 -3.87 20.93
N ASP A 473 -2.91 -3.52 21.72
CA ASP A 473 -1.54 -3.41 21.19
C ASP A 473 -0.51 -3.77 22.25
N LEU A 474 0.63 -4.30 21.80
CA LEU A 474 1.74 -4.76 22.63
C LEU A 474 3.08 -4.31 22.04
N MET A 475 4.00 -3.97 22.93
CA MET A 475 5.35 -3.59 22.54
C MET A 475 6.37 -3.91 23.62
N TYR A 476 7.54 -4.40 23.23
CA TYR A 476 8.70 -4.48 24.11
C TYR A 476 9.47 -3.18 24.17
N ASP A 477 10.04 -2.87 25.33
CA ASP A 477 11.00 -1.80 25.51
C ASP A 477 12.25 -2.01 24.61
N PRO A 478 12.89 -0.94 24.14
CA PRO A 478 14.17 -1.01 23.41
C PRO A 478 15.27 -1.82 24.10
N ASN A 479 15.25 -1.93 25.41
CA ASN A 479 16.21 -2.71 26.18
C ASN A 479 15.80 -4.18 26.40
N ASN A 480 14.63 -4.58 25.91
CA ASN A 480 14.08 -5.93 26.08
C ASN A 480 13.85 -6.38 27.52
N VAL A 481 13.56 -5.43 28.41
CA VAL A 481 13.37 -5.72 29.84
C VAL A 481 11.90 -5.63 30.25
N LEU A 482 11.16 -4.73 29.62
CA LEU A 482 9.78 -4.40 29.96
C LEU A 482 8.86 -4.64 28.76
N LEU A 483 7.67 -5.16 29.05
CA LEU A 483 6.58 -5.24 28.09
C LEU A 483 5.59 -4.11 28.39
N ILE A 484 5.05 -3.50 27.36
CA ILE A 484 4.05 -2.44 27.44
C ILE A 484 2.81 -2.91 26.69
N SER A 485 1.66 -2.73 27.30
CA SER A 485 0.36 -3.13 26.72
C SER A 485 -0.62 -1.98 26.71
N ALA A 486 -1.39 -1.87 25.63
CA ALA A 486 -2.54 -0.98 25.51
C ALA A 486 -3.83 -1.79 25.52
N SER A 487 -4.87 -1.28 26.16
CA SER A 487 -6.14 -1.98 26.30
C SER A 487 -7.34 -1.07 26.10
N ALA A 488 -8.45 -1.70 25.75
CA ALA A 488 -9.77 -1.08 25.70
C ALA A 488 -10.24 -0.59 27.08
N ASP A 489 -9.62 -1.05 28.18
CA ASP A 489 -9.86 -0.58 29.56
C ASP A 489 -9.41 0.87 29.81
N ARG A 490 -9.00 1.62 28.77
CA ARG A 490 -8.52 3.02 28.80
C ARG A 490 -7.16 3.21 29.47
N THR A 491 -6.46 2.12 29.73
CA THR A 491 -5.14 2.16 30.37
C THR A 491 -4.07 1.57 29.46
N PHE A 492 -2.86 2.03 29.64
CA PHE A 492 -1.69 1.26 29.24
C PHE A 492 -0.93 0.80 30.48
N LYS A 493 -0.33 -0.37 30.43
CA LYS A 493 0.37 -0.98 31.55
C LYS A 493 1.79 -1.35 31.19
N ILE A 494 2.67 -1.24 32.17
CA ILE A 494 4.08 -1.67 32.07
C ILE A 494 4.22 -2.92 32.92
N TRP A 495 4.83 -3.94 32.34
CA TRP A 495 5.06 -5.24 32.93
C TRP A 495 6.56 -5.46 33.10
N GLN A 496 6.94 -5.98 34.27
CA GLN A 496 8.32 -6.26 34.66
C GLN A 496 8.45 -7.64 35.27
#